data_6f36dc7d36941c779ec49da43bb0160c
#
_entry.id   6f36dc7d36941c779ec49da43bb0160c
#
_cell.length_a   1.000
_cell.length_b   1.000
_cell.length_c   1.000
_cell.angle_alpha   90.00
_cell.angle_beta   90.00
_cell.angle_gamma   90.00
#
_symmetry.space_group_name_H-M   'P 1'
#
loop_
_entity.id
_entity.type
_entity.pdbx_description
1 polymer ?
#
loop_
_entity_poly.entity_id
_entity_poly.type
_entity_poly.pdbx_seq_one_letter_code
_entity_poly.pdbx_strand_id
1 'polypeptide(L)'
;MAHVLAADIGNTTARFGLLETAEAGAEGAPKLLGACEVTTRQPITADEARMQLGQILGELTGNASSRGGTCPSPEGSILSCVVPTLTDAWRRALADTVLGRQLVVGPGLRSGVKLRFNDPSEVGPDRIADAVAARAAYGAPVVVVDLGTTTNFEAIDASGAFCGGIIAPGVALGARSLAEAAARLPIIELRAPERVLGRSTREAMQSGVVLGEAARIDGLLDAVLAELADNGKRARARLDEGSAAHENECDEADAGAAAPVAIPVVITGENATAIAALLHHQTIVDDALTLRGLALIWQANQRG
;
A
#
# COMPACT_ATOMS: atom_id res chain seq x y z
N MET A 1 -24.01 -8.30 -0.47
CA MET A 1 -22.79 -7.46 -0.59
C MET A 1 -22.85 -6.42 0.50
N ALA A 2 -21.73 -6.16 1.19
CA ALA A 2 -21.68 -5.18 2.28
C ALA A 2 -20.84 -3.96 1.83
N HIS A 3 -21.12 -2.80 2.42
CA HIS A 3 -20.40 -1.57 2.12
C HIS A 3 -19.54 -1.15 3.31
N VAL A 4 -18.26 -0.94 3.09
CA VAL A 4 -17.30 -0.57 4.13
C VAL A 4 -16.65 0.76 3.81
N LEU A 5 -16.54 1.60 4.84
CA LEU A 5 -15.72 2.81 4.80
C LEU A 5 -14.30 2.45 5.26
N ALA A 6 -13.35 2.47 4.36
CA ALA A 6 -11.93 2.37 4.67
C ALA A 6 -11.36 3.77 4.91
N ALA A 7 -10.65 3.94 6.01
CA ALA A 7 -9.96 5.18 6.36
C ALA A 7 -8.48 4.88 6.61
N ASP A 8 -7.60 5.54 5.88
CA ASP A 8 -6.16 5.46 6.04
C ASP A 8 -5.61 6.84 6.42
N ILE A 9 -5.11 6.97 7.65
CA ILE A 9 -4.64 8.23 8.22
C ILE A 9 -3.12 8.24 8.27
N GLY A 10 -2.54 8.85 7.26
CA GLY A 10 -1.11 9.09 7.14
C GLY A 10 -0.65 10.35 7.87
N ASN A 11 0.66 10.59 7.90
CA ASN A 11 1.25 11.78 8.54
C ASN A 11 0.88 13.09 7.82
N THR A 12 0.75 13.07 6.51
CA THR A 12 0.49 14.24 5.65
C THR A 12 -0.91 14.22 5.08
N THR A 13 -1.38 13.05 4.70
CA THR A 13 -2.60 12.83 3.93
C THR A 13 -3.46 11.76 4.59
N ALA A 14 -4.77 12.01 4.66
CA ALA A 14 -5.77 11.03 5.07
C ALA A 14 -6.63 10.65 3.86
N ARG A 15 -6.72 9.35 3.57
CA ARG A 15 -7.47 8.79 2.44
C ARG A 15 -8.68 8.04 2.93
N PHE A 16 -9.80 8.23 2.27
CA PHE A 16 -11.06 7.55 2.59
C PHE A 16 -11.62 6.91 1.33
N GLY A 17 -12.12 5.69 1.47
CA GLY A 17 -12.77 4.98 0.38
C GLY A 17 -14.03 4.29 0.83
N LEU A 18 -15.08 4.40 0.01
CA LEU A 18 -16.26 3.56 0.15
C LEU A 18 -16.11 2.37 -0.80
N LEU A 19 -16.11 1.16 -0.23
CA LEU A 19 -15.92 -0.07 -1.01
C LEU A 19 -17.08 -1.02 -0.81
N GLU A 20 -17.44 -1.69 -1.90
CA GLU A 20 -18.34 -2.84 -1.91
C GLU A 20 -17.51 -4.11 -1.71
N THR A 21 -17.85 -4.92 -0.73
CA THR A 21 -17.18 -6.17 -0.41
C THR A 21 -18.11 -7.35 -0.66
N ALA A 22 -17.54 -8.51 -0.95
CA ALA A 22 -18.32 -9.74 -1.02
C ALA A 22 -18.92 -10.06 0.35
N GLU A 23 -20.02 -10.84 0.36
CA GLU A 23 -20.61 -11.33 1.59
C GLU A 23 -19.63 -12.21 2.39
N ALA A 24 -19.82 -12.27 3.70
CA ALA A 24 -18.99 -13.08 4.58
C ALA A 24 -18.88 -14.51 4.05
N GLY A 25 -17.71 -14.88 3.55
CA GLY A 25 -17.43 -16.21 3.03
C GLY A 25 -17.40 -16.35 1.52
N ALA A 26 -17.80 -15.35 0.77
CA ALA A 26 -17.63 -15.32 -0.66
C ALA A 26 -16.24 -14.75 -1.02
N GLU A 27 -15.60 -15.31 -2.03
CA GLU A 27 -14.37 -14.78 -2.60
C GLU A 27 -14.76 -13.66 -3.59
N GLY A 28 -14.08 -12.53 -3.50
CA GLY A 28 -14.27 -11.40 -4.41
C GLY A 28 -13.38 -10.23 -4.03
N ALA A 29 -12.77 -9.61 -5.02
CA ALA A 29 -11.98 -8.39 -4.82
C ALA A 29 -12.92 -7.22 -4.45
N PRO A 30 -12.60 -6.43 -3.41
CA PRO A 30 -13.38 -5.24 -3.08
C PRO A 30 -13.41 -4.25 -4.23
N LYS A 31 -14.61 -3.73 -4.54
CA LYS A 31 -14.81 -2.75 -5.58
C LYS A 31 -14.86 -1.35 -4.97
N LEU A 32 -13.96 -0.47 -5.39
CA LEU A 32 -13.98 0.93 -4.99
C LEU A 32 -15.15 1.65 -5.66
N LEU A 33 -16.04 2.23 -4.85
CA LEU A 33 -17.20 3.01 -5.31
C LEU A 33 -16.87 4.49 -5.39
N GLY A 34 -16.03 4.99 -4.48
CA GLY A 34 -15.54 6.35 -4.46
C GLY A 34 -14.39 6.49 -3.46
N ALA A 35 -13.51 7.46 -3.71
CA ALA A 35 -12.42 7.83 -2.82
C ALA A 35 -12.35 9.34 -2.65
N CYS A 36 -11.87 9.77 -1.48
CA CYS A 36 -11.61 11.16 -1.14
C CYS A 36 -10.31 11.23 -0.37
N GLU A 37 -9.53 12.26 -0.65
CA GLU A 37 -8.26 12.53 0.03
C GLU A 37 -8.29 13.93 0.64
N VAL A 38 -7.81 14.05 1.87
CA VAL A 38 -7.72 15.30 2.59
C VAL A 38 -6.38 15.42 3.32
N THR A 39 -5.93 16.64 3.57
CA THR A 39 -4.72 16.87 4.38
C THR A 39 -4.95 16.41 5.81
N THR A 40 -4.03 15.65 6.37
CA THR A 40 -4.04 15.25 7.77
C THR A 40 -3.82 16.48 8.67
N ARG A 41 -4.81 16.77 9.51
CA ARG A 41 -4.71 17.84 10.52
C ARG A 41 -4.15 17.28 11.82
N GLN A 42 -3.15 17.95 12.34
CA GLN A 42 -2.52 17.61 13.62
C GLN A 42 -2.30 18.89 14.44
N PRO A 43 -2.89 19.00 15.65
CA PRO A 43 -3.83 18.06 16.26
C PRO A 43 -5.24 18.12 15.65
N ILE A 44 -6.08 17.13 15.96
CA ILE A 44 -7.52 17.11 15.65
C ILE A 44 -8.29 16.54 16.84
N THR A 45 -9.43 17.12 17.17
CA THR A 45 -10.35 16.59 18.18
C THR A 45 -11.32 15.56 17.55
N ALA A 46 -11.96 14.71 18.35
CA ALA A 46 -12.95 13.77 17.86
C ALA A 46 -14.14 14.46 17.17
N ASP A 47 -14.57 15.62 17.66
CA ASP A 47 -15.66 16.39 17.06
C ASP A 47 -15.27 17.00 15.71
N GLU A 48 -14.04 17.54 15.58
CA GLU A 48 -13.53 18.03 14.29
C GLU A 48 -13.37 16.89 13.29
N ALA A 49 -12.84 15.73 13.72
CA ALA A 49 -12.75 14.53 12.88
C ALA A 49 -14.15 14.07 12.42
N ARG A 50 -15.15 14.10 13.31
CA ARG A 50 -16.54 13.75 12.98
C ARG A 50 -17.16 14.72 11.97
N MET A 51 -16.93 16.02 12.13
CA MET A 51 -17.39 17.02 11.16
C MET A 51 -16.75 16.83 9.79
N GLN A 52 -15.44 16.59 9.75
CA GLN A 52 -14.72 16.31 8.52
C GLN A 52 -15.22 15.00 7.86
N LEU A 53 -15.44 13.95 8.65
CA LEU A 53 -15.97 12.67 8.18
C LEU A 53 -17.37 12.82 7.57
N GLY A 54 -18.23 13.66 8.16
CA GLY A 54 -19.55 13.97 7.59
C GLY A 54 -19.47 14.62 6.20
N GLN A 55 -18.52 15.53 5.99
CA GLN A 55 -18.28 16.15 4.67
C GLN A 55 -17.76 15.10 3.67
N ILE A 56 -16.79 14.28 4.08
CA ILE A 56 -16.22 13.19 3.25
C ILE A 56 -17.30 12.19 2.83
N LEU A 57 -18.14 11.75 3.76
CA LEU A 57 -19.26 10.85 3.46
C LEU A 57 -20.25 11.50 2.49
N GLY A 58 -20.57 12.78 2.68
CA GLY A 58 -21.42 13.54 1.76
C GLY A 58 -20.85 13.57 0.34
N GLU A 59 -19.55 13.74 0.18
CA GLU A 59 -18.87 13.72 -1.12
C GLU A 59 -18.85 12.30 -1.73
N LEU A 60 -18.46 11.29 -0.95
CA LEU A 60 -18.41 9.91 -1.40
C LEU A 60 -19.80 9.41 -1.84
N THR A 61 -20.86 9.78 -1.09
CA THR A 61 -22.23 9.39 -1.41
C THR A 61 -22.85 10.25 -2.50
N GLY A 62 -22.56 11.55 -2.55
CA GLY A 62 -23.04 12.49 -3.56
C GLY A 62 -22.49 12.21 -4.97
N ASN A 63 -21.22 11.88 -5.08
CA ASN A 63 -20.57 11.52 -6.35
C ASN A 63 -21.11 10.21 -6.95
N ALA A 64 -21.55 9.28 -6.13
CA ALA A 64 -22.19 8.04 -6.62
C ALA A 64 -23.64 8.29 -7.10
N SER A 65 -24.36 9.21 -6.45
CA SER A 65 -25.72 9.60 -6.88
C SER A 65 -25.73 10.29 -8.26
N SER A 66 -24.70 11.07 -8.58
CA SER A 66 -24.56 11.71 -9.90
C SER A 66 -24.30 10.73 -11.04
N ARG A 67 -23.93 9.48 -10.75
CA ARG A 67 -23.78 8.38 -11.72
C ARG A 67 -25.04 7.51 -11.87
N GLY A 68 -26.19 7.96 -11.33
CA GLY A 68 -27.51 7.34 -11.55
C GLY A 68 -27.88 6.20 -10.57
N GLY A 69 -27.15 6.06 -9.46
CA GLY A 69 -27.45 5.08 -8.42
C GLY A 69 -27.66 5.73 -7.05
N THR A 70 -28.48 5.10 -6.19
CA THR A 70 -28.47 5.40 -4.75
C THR A 70 -27.17 4.91 -4.17
N CYS A 71 -26.36 5.83 -3.60
CA CYS A 71 -25.14 5.41 -2.90
C CYS A 71 -25.49 4.74 -1.58
N PRO A 72 -25.02 3.52 -1.33
CA PRO A 72 -25.27 2.84 -0.09
C PRO A 72 -24.52 3.52 1.06
N SER A 73 -25.15 3.58 2.23
CA SER A 73 -24.48 3.95 3.46
C SER A 73 -23.52 2.82 3.88
N PRO A 74 -22.34 3.13 4.43
CA PRO A 74 -21.44 2.11 4.93
C PRO A 74 -22.05 1.35 6.12
N GLU A 75 -21.93 0.02 6.10
CA GLU A 75 -22.40 -0.91 7.11
C GLU A 75 -21.33 -1.21 8.18
N GLY A 76 -20.17 -0.60 8.03
CA GLY A 76 -19.04 -0.69 8.94
C GLY A 76 -17.86 0.15 8.45
N SER A 77 -16.84 0.21 9.28
CA SER A 77 -15.62 0.94 8.95
C SER A 77 -14.35 0.22 9.40
N ILE A 78 -13.26 0.51 8.71
CA ILE A 78 -11.92 0.06 9.08
C ILE A 78 -10.95 1.23 9.03
N LEU A 79 -10.16 1.37 10.08
CA LEU A 79 -9.18 2.44 10.27
C LEU A 79 -7.76 1.89 10.23
N SER A 80 -6.94 2.39 9.34
CA SER A 80 -5.49 2.41 9.40
C SER A 80 -5.06 3.79 9.89
N CYS A 81 -4.19 3.87 10.88
CA CYS A 81 -3.68 5.13 11.38
C CYS A 81 -2.23 4.97 11.82
N VAL A 82 -1.31 5.63 11.11
CA VAL A 82 0.12 5.64 11.44
C VAL A 82 0.52 6.80 12.34
N VAL A 83 -0.46 7.60 12.79
CA VAL A 83 -0.26 8.73 13.70
C VAL A 83 -0.94 8.41 15.04
N PRO A 84 -0.21 7.90 16.06
CA PRO A 84 -0.81 7.38 17.29
C PRO A 84 -1.71 8.39 18.01
N THR A 85 -1.34 9.69 17.97
CA THR A 85 -2.08 10.77 18.62
C THR A 85 -3.45 11.05 17.98
N LEU A 86 -3.67 10.62 16.74
CA LEU A 86 -4.91 10.83 15.99
C LEU A 86 -5.85 9.61 16.04
N THR A 87 -5.32 8.43 16.41
CA THR A 87 -6.08 7.16 16.35
C THR A 87 -7.38 7.22 17.15
N ASP A 88 -7.36 7.73 18.39
CA ASP A 88 -8.56 7.78 19.23
C ASP A 88 -9.61 8.78 18.68
N ALA A 89 -9.17 9.93 18.17
CA ALA A 89 -10.07 10.91 17.58
C ALA A 89 -10.81 10.34 16.36
N TRP A 90 -10.10 9.71 15.43
CA TRP A 90 -10.69 9.10 14.24
C TRP A 90 -11.54 7.87 14.57
N ARG A 91 -11.10 7.04 15.52
CA ARG A 91 -11.87 5.88 15.99
C ARG A 91 -13.23 6.31 16.54
N ARG A 92 -13.29 7.37 17.38
CA ARG A 92 -14.54 7.91 17.92
C ARG A 92 -15.40 8.52 16.81
N ALA A 93 -14.81 9.32 15.92
CA ALA A 93 -15.53 9.91 14.81
C ALA A 93 -16.21 8.85 13.92
N LEU A 94 -15.49 7.76 13.61
CA LEU A 94 -16.05 6.64 12.85
C LEU A 94 -17.17 5.94 13.60
N ALA A 95 -17.00 5.69 14.91
CA ALA A 95 -18.03 5.05 15.74
C ALA A 95 -19.32 5.87 15.85
N ASP A 96 -19.20 7.20 15.87
CA ASP A 96 -20.35 8.11 15.97
C ASP A 96 -21.07 8.34 14.62
N THR A 97 -20.38 8.05 13.50
CA THR A 97 -20.89 8.42 12.17
C THR A 97 -21.29 7.20 11.34
N VAL A 98 -20.57 6.07 11.47
CA VAL A 98 -20.83 4.85 10.70
C VAL A 98 -21.50 3.82 11.61
N LEU A 99 -22.69 3.37 11.20
CA LEU A 99 -23.37 2.27 11.91
C LEU A 99 -22.63 0.95 11.64
N GLY A 100 -22.77 0.02 12.60
CA GLY A 100 -22.24 -1.33 12.46
C GLY A 100 -20.83 -1.50 13.05
N ARG A 101 -20.07 -2.45 12.51
CA ARG A 101 -18.78 -2.85 13.08
C ARG A 101 -17.66 -1.88 12.68
N GLN A 102 -16.90 -1.41 13.67
CA GLN A 102 -15.67 -0.63 13.45
C GLN A 102 -14.46 -1.49 13.80
N LEU A 103 -13.47 -1.49 12.90
CA LEU A 103 -12.20 -2.15 13.12
C LEU A 103 -11.07 -1.11 13.05
N VAL A 104 -10.03 -1.34 13.86
CA VAL A 104 -8.76 -0.60 13.78
C VAL A 104 -7.68 -1.62 13.48
N VAL A 105 -6.91 -1.40 12.42
CA VAL A 105 -5.83 -2.31 12.06
C VAL A 105 -4.74 -2.24 13.11
N GLY A 106 -4.40 -3.39 13.67
CA GLY A 106 -3.43 -3.51 14.74
C GLY A 106 -3.31 -4.93 15.28
N PRO A 107 -2.59 -5.13 16.38
CA PRO A 107 -2.39 -6.44 16.99
C PRO A 107 -3.72 -7.15 17.31
N GLY A 108 -3.81 -8.42 16.95
CA GLY A 108 -5.00 -9.25 17.19
C GLY A 108 -6.03 -9.24 16.07
N LEU A 109 -5.93 -8.35 15.07
CA LEU A 109 -6.79 -8.38 13.90
C LEU A 109 -6.23 -9.36 12.86
N ARG A 110 -7.09 -10.16 12.24
CA ARG A 110 -6.71 -11.09 11.17
C ARG A 110 -6.44 -10.30 9.89
N SER A 111 -5.17 -10.16 9.52
CA SER A 111 -4.81 -9.50 8.25
C SER A 111 -4.95 -10.44 7.04
N GLY A 112 -4.84 -11.74 7.25
CA GLY A 112 -4.76 -12.72 6.16
C GLY A 112 -3.34 -12.90 5.59
N VAL A 113 -2.38 -12.09 6.02
CA VAL A 113 -0.96 -12.19 5.63
C VAL A 113 -0.12 -12.47 6.86
N LYS A 114 0.80 -13.43 6.76
CA LYS A 114 1.77 -13.72 7.83
C LYS A 114 2.88 -12.67 7.80
N LEU A 115 3.16 -12.04 8.93
CA LEU A 115 4.27 -11.10 9.09
C LEU A 115 5.52 -11.85 9.56
N ARG A 116 6.62 -11.76 8.81
CA ARG A 116 7.93 -12.35 9.17
C ARG A 116 8.89 -11.25 9.63
N PHE A 117 8.48 -10.51 10.62
CA PHE A 117 9.27 -9.47 11.26
C PHE A 117 9.73 -9.93 12.63
N ASN A 118 10.85 -9.37 13.13
CA ASN A 118 11.34 -9.61 14.48
C ASN A 118 10.30 -9.17 15.50
N ASP A 119 9.73 -7.99 15.30
CA ASP A 119 8.57 -7.49 16.02
C ASP A 119 7.47 -7.10 15.04
N PRO A 120 6.43 -7.93 14.86
CA PRO A 120 5.31 -7.62 13.97
C PRO A 120 4.51 -6.37 14.38
N SER A 121 4.62 -5.90 15.62
CA SER A 121 3.91 -4.71 16.08
C SER A 121 4.50 -3.39 15.56
N GLU A 122 5.74 -3.43 15.04
CA GLU A 122 6.39 -2.28 14.41
C GLU A 122 5.92 -2.03 12.96
N VAL A 123 5.20 -2.99 12.37
CA VAL A 123 4.72 -2.86 10.99
C VAL A 123 3.51 -1.94 10.94
N GLY A 124 3.61 -0.86 10.17
CA GLY A 124 2.52 0.08 9.95
C GLY A 124 1.26 -0.59 9.40
N PRO A 125 0.06 -0.16 9.85
CA PRO A 125 -1.21 -0.73 9.40
C PRO A 125 -1.47 -0.54 7.90
N ASP A 126 -1.00 0.56 7.32
CA ASP A 126 -0.97 0.88 5.88
C ASP A 126 -0.18 -0.19 5.10
N ARG A 127 1.04 -0.48 5.52
CA ARG A 127 1.91 -1.47 4.90
C ARG A 127 1.34 -2.89 4.97
N ILE A 128 0.63 -3.22 6.07
CA ILE A 128 -0.10 -4.49 6.18
C ILE A 128 -1.23 -4.54 5.15
N ALA A 129 -1.97 -3.45 4.98
CA ALA A 129 -3.06 -3.36 4.01
C ALA A 129 -2.54 -3.52 2.58
N ASP A 130 -1.43 -2.86 2.23
CA ASP A 130 -0.79 -2.97 0.92
C ASP A 130 -0.35 -4.41 0.62
N ALA A 131 0.31 -5.08 1.56
CA ALA A 131 0.71 -6.48 1.42
C ALA A 131 -0.49 -7.41 1.22
N VAL A 132 -1.61 -7.18 1.93
CA VAL A 132 -2.85 -7.94 1.79
C VAL A 132 -3.45 -7.75 0.40
N ALA A 133 -3.56 -6.50 -0.05
CA ALA A 133 -4.14 -6.19 -1.36
C ALA A 133 -3.27 -6.73 -2.50
N ALA A 134 -1.97 -6.49 -2.45
CA ALA A 134 -1.04 -6.93 -3.48
C ALA A 134 -1.04 -8.45 -3.63
N ARG A 135 -0.97 -9.19 -2.51
CA ARG A 135 -1.06 -10.65 -2.53
C ARG A 135 -2.39 -11.14 -3.12
N ALA A 136 -3.50 -10.49 -2.76
CA ALA A 136 -4.83 -10.89 -3.22
C ALA A 136 -5.04 -10.62 -4.71
N ALA A 137 -4.52 -9.50 -5.23
CA ALA A 137 -4.74 -9.08 -6.61
C ALA A 137 -3.70 -9.63 -7.59
N TYR A 138 -2.45 -9.78 -7.17
CA TYR A 138 -1.31 -10.08 -8.06
C TYR A 138 -0.61 -11.40 -7.72
N GLY A 139 -1.05 -12.09 -6.66
CA GLY A 139 -0.45 -13.34 -6.22
C GLY A 139 0.80 -13.15 -5.36
N ALA A 140 1.62 -14.22 -5.26
CA ALA A 140 2.88 -14.23 -4.54
C ALA A 140 3.92 -15.08 -5.30
N PRO A 141 5.19 -14.65 -5.36
CA PRO A 141 5.75 -13.46 -4.74
C PRO A 141 5.33 -12.16 -5.43
N VAL A 142 5.33 -11.02 -4.70
CA VAL A 142 5.03 -9.68 -5.21
C VAL A 142 5.77 -8.62 -4.38
N VAL A 143 6.13 -7.50 -5.02
CA VAL A 143 6.73 -6.33 -4.35
C VAL A 143 5.80 -5.14 -4.53
N VAL A 144 5.56 -4.41 -3.44
CA VAL A 144 4.87 -3.12 -3.48
C VAL A 144 5.87 -2.00 -3.26
N VAL A 145 5.69 -0.89 -3.98
CA VAL A 145 6.36 0.38 -3.72
C VAL A 145 5.28 1.42 -3.46
N ASP A 146 5.15 1.84 -2.20
CA ASP A 146 4.22 2.91 -1.80
C ASP A 146 4.94 4.25 -1.73
N LEU A 147 4.44 5.22 -2.48
CA LEU A 147 4.99 6.57 -2.63
C LEU A 147 4.15 7.57 -1.83
N GLY A 148 4.64 7.92 -0.65
CA GLY A 148 3.99 8.88 0.23
C GLY A 148 4.98 9.86 0.86
N THR A 149 4.77 10.18 2.13
CA THR A 149 5.74 10.93 2.96
C THR A 149 7.09 10.20 2.99
N THR A 150 7.04 8.89 3.02
CA THR A 150 8.16 7.96 2.81
C THR A 150 7.92 7.15 1.55
N THR A 151 8.99 6.65 0.94
CA THR A 151 8.93 5.61 -0.10
C THR A 151 9.15 4.28 0.59
N ASN A 152 8.11 3.46 0.64
CA ASN A 152 8.15 2.17 1.30
C ASN A 152 8.21 1.03 0.28
N PHE A 153 8.88 -0.06 0.64
CA PHE A 153 8.83 -1.30 -0.11
C PHE A 153 8.28 -2.40 0.79
N GLU A 154 7.31 -3.14 0.30
CA GLU A 154 6.75 -4.34 0.94
C GLU A 154 7.08 -5.55 0.09
N ALA A 155 7.91 -6.45 0.63
CA ALA A 155 8.28 -7.69 -0.03
C ALA A 155 7.42 -8.85 0.48
N ILE A 156 6.64 -9.45 -0.41
CA ILE A 156 5.83 -10.64 -0.14
C ILE A 156 6.51 -11.83 -0.81
N ASP A 157 6.89 -12.82 -0.04
CA ASP A 157 7.59 -14.01 -0.54
C ASP A 157 6.66 -15.02 -1.22
N ALA A 158 7.23 -16.06 -1.84
CA ALA A 158 6.48 -17.11 -2.53
C ALA A 158 5.51 -17.89 -1.63
N SER A 159 5.64 -17.83 -0.30
CA SER A 159 4.66 -18.38 0.63
C SER A 159 3.47 -17.47 0.89
N GLY A 160 3.50 -16.25 0.34
CA GLY A 160 2.53 -15.20 0.60
C GLY A 160 2.71 -14.49 1.95
N ALA A 161 3.89 -14.62 2.56
CA ALA A 161 4.21 -13.90 3.79
C ALA A 161 4.87 -12.54 3.48
N PHE A 162 4.50 -11.50 4.21
CA PHE A 162 5.21 -10.23 4.21
C PHE A 162 6.54 -10.43 4.96
N CYS A 163 7.62 -10.54 4.22
CA CYS A 163 8.90 -11.04 4.73
C CYS A 163 9.92 -9.95 5.03
N GLY A 164 9.65 -8.71 4.69
CA GLY A 164 10.53 -7.58 4.92
C GLY A 164 10.19 -6.40 4.05
N GLY A 165 10.88 -5.29 4.24
CA GLY A 165 10.66 -4.10 3.44
C GLY A 165 11.72 -3.03 3.66
N ILE A 166 11.57 -1.92 2.95
CA ILE A 166 12.48 -0.77 2.98
C ILE A 166 11.65 0.47 3.30
N ILE A 167 12.21 1.40 4.05
CA ILE A 167 11.64 2.72 4.29
C ILE A 167 12.69 3.76 3.89
N ALA A 168 12.35 4.62 2.95
CA ALA A 168 13.22 5.68 2.47
C ALA A 168 12.47 7.04 2.49
N PRO A 169 13.17 8.18 2.47
CA PRO A 169 12.52 9.48 2.35
C PRO A 169 11.74 9.57 1.04
N GLY A 170 10.49 10.05 1.08
CA GLY A 170 9.70 10.27 -0.13
C GLY A 170 10.17 11.49 -0.92
N VAL A 171 9.73 11.58 -2.18
CA VAL A 171 10.13 12.64 -3.13
C VAL A 171 9.85 14.05 -2.58
N ALA A 172 8.65 14.27 -2.04
CA ALA A 172 8.25 15.56 -1.48
C ALA A 172 9.06 15.93 -0.24
N LEU A 173 9.37 14.94 0.61
CA LEU A 173 10.22 15.12 1.78
C LEU A 173 11.65 15.50 1.36
N GLY A 174 12.22 14.80 0.37
CA GLY A 174 13.54 15.10 -0.17
C GLY A 174 13.64 16.52 -0.73
N ALA A 175 12.65 16.96 -1.51
CA ALA A 175 12.60 18.32 -2.05
C ALA A 175 12.54 19.40 -0.96
N ARG A 176 11.68 19.19 0.05
CA ARG A 176 11.57 20.13 1.21
C ARG A 176 12.86 20.19 2.01
N SER A 177 13.44 19.03 2.31
CA SER A 177 14.69 18.96 3.08
C SER A 177 15.84 19.73 2.43
N LEU A 178 15.95 19.70 1.09
CA LEU A 178 16.94 20.50 0.36
C LEU A 178 16.66 22.00 0.49
N ALA A 179 15.41 22.44 0.33
CA ALA A 179 15.03 23.85 0.44
C ALA A 179 15.21 24.39 1.88
N GLU A 180 14.95 23.57 2.89
CA GLU A 180 15.15 23.92 4.30
C GLU A 180 16.63 23.95 4.71
N ALA A 181 17.43 23.01 4.21
CA ALA A 181 18.86 22.90 4.57
C ALA A 181 19.73 23.96 3.88
N ALA A 182 19.31 24.53 2.75
CA ALA A 182 20.11 25.44 1.97
C ALA A 182 19.33 26.69 1.55
N ALA A 183 19.62 27.84 2.18
CA ALA A 183 18.91 29.11 2.02
C ALA A 183 18.77 29.64 0.57
N ARG A 184 19.58 29.14 -0.37
CA ARG A 184 19.53 29.54 -1.78
C ARG A 184 18.76 28.58 -2.67
N LEU A 185 18.33 27.42 -2.14
CA LEU A 185 17.58 26.45 -2.92
C LEU A 185 16.08 26.79 -2.89
N PRO A 186 15.44 26.94 -4.07
CA PRO A 186 14.02 27.26 -4.14
C PRO A 186 13.12 26.04 -3.87
N ILE A 187 11.87 26.30 -3.57
CA ILE A 187 10.82 25.27 -3.68
C ILE A 187 10.65 24.93 -5.17
N ILE A 188 10.59 23.66 -5.49
CA ILE A 188 10.46 23.12 -6.84
C ILE A 188 9.18 22.35 -7.04
N GLU A 189 8.69 22.27 -8.28
CA GLU A 189 7.67 21.31 -8.69
C GLU A 189 8.30 19.91 -8.84
N LEU A 190 7.57 18.89 -8.41
CA LEU A 190 7.98 17.49 -8.49
C LEU A 190 7.69 16.91 -9.89
N ARG A 191 8.44 17.37 -10.87
CA ARG A 191 8.36 16.87 -12.25
C ARG A 191 9.75 16.52 -12.77
N ALA A 192 9.81 15.50 -13.63
CA ALA A 192 11.06 15.15 -14.29
C ALA A 192 11.54 16.31 -15.20
N PRO A 193 12.80 16.68 -15.15
CA PRO A 193 13.37 17.64 -16.08
C PRO A 193 13.60 16.99 -17.45
N GLU A 194 13.70 17.82 -18.50
CA GLU A 194 13.97 17.34 -19.86
C GLU A 194 15.38 16.73 -20.03
N ARG A 195 16.30 17.10 -19.15
CA ARG A 195 17.71 16.69 -19.17
C ARG A 195 18.18 16.31 -17.77
N VAL A 196 19.02 15.29 -17.72
CA VAL A 196 19.65 14.86 -16.44
C VAL A 196 20.57 15.96 -15.89
N LEU A 197 21.37 16.60 -16.75
CA LEU A 197 22.20 17.73 -16.33
C LEU A 197 21.43 19.03 -16.46
N GLY A 198 20.86 19.49 -15.34
CA GLY A 198 20.15 20.77 -15.25
C GLY A 198 21.07 21.96 -15.47
N ARG A 199 20.58 22.98 -16.17
CA ARG A 199 21.29 24.25 -16.44
C ARG A 199 20.87 25.38 -15.52
N SER A 200 19.94 25.11 -14.61
CA SER A 200 19.50 26.00 -13.54
C SER A 200 19.46 25.24 -12.22
N THR A 201 19.50 25.96 -11.09
CA THR A 201 19.35 25.35 -9.76
C THR A 201 18.06 24.53 -9.67
N ARG A 202 16.96 25.02 -10.22
CA ARG A 202 15.67 24.33 -10.25
C ARG A 202 15.76 22.99 -11.00
N GLU A 203 16.29 22.99 -12.22
CA GLU A 203 16.45 21.76 -12.99
C GLU A 203 17.41 20.78 -12.33
N ALA A 204 18.52 21.26 -11.76
CA ALA A 204 19.46 20.42 -11.04
C ALA A 204 18.81 19.75 -9.80
N MET A 205 17.97 20.50 -9.06
CA MET A 205 17.17 19.93 -7.95
C MET A 205 16.14 18.93 -8.45
N GLN A 206 15.43 19.20 -9.53
CA GLN A 206 14.46 18.27 -10.14
C GLN A 206 15.16 16.98 -10.57
N SER A 207 16.34 17.05 -11.17
CA SER A 207 17.13 15.87 -11.50
C SER A 207 17.49 15.07 -10.25
N GLY A 208 18.07 15.72 -9.25
CA GLY A 208 18.51 15.05 -8.03
C GLY A 208 17.34 14.44 -7.21
N VAL A 209 16.19 15.11 -7.17
CA VAL A 209 15.04 14.68 -6.39
C VAL A 209 14.19 13.68 -7.19
N VAL A 210 13.76 14.00 -8.41
CA VAL A 210 12.80 13.18 -9.14
C VAL A 210 13.47 12.03 -9.88
N LEU A 211 14.52 12.29 -10.65
CA LEU A 211 15.27 11.22 -11.33
C LEU A 211 16.08 10.40 -10.32
N GLY A 212 16.60 11.04 -9.27
CA GLY A 212 17.28 10.36 -8.17
C GLY A 212 16.36 9.38 -7.42
N GLU A 213 15.08 9.74 -7.25
CA GLU A 213 14.06 8.84 -6.69
C GLU A 213 13.85 7.62 -7.60
N ALA A 214 13.63 7.85 -8.90
CA ALA A 214 13.45 6.75 -9.85
C ALA A 214 14.67 5.81 -9.85
N ALA A 215 15.88 6.36 -9.92
CA ALA A 215 17.11 5.56 -9.88
C ALA A 215 17.28 4.79 -8.56
N ARG A 216 16.89 5.38 -7.43
CA ARG A 216 16.89 4.70 -6.12
C ARG A 216 15.90 3.55 -6.11
N ILE A 217 14.67 3.76 -6.60
CA ILE A 217 13.64 2.73 -6.68
C ILE A 217 14.13 1.57 -7.55
N ASP A 218 14.62 1.83 -8.74
CA ASP A 218 15.14 0.81 -9.66
C ASP A 218 16.27 0.00 -9.02
N GLY A 219 17.27 0.66 -8.43
CA GLY A 219 18.38 -0.05 -7.80
C GLY A 219 17.98 -0.86 -6.55
N LEU A 220 16.98 -0.39 -5.79
CA LEU A 220 16.44 -1.17 -4.66
C LEU A 220 15.57 -2.32 -5.14
N LEU A 221 14.81 -2.15 -6.22
CA LEU A 221 14.04 -3.25 -6.85
C LEU A 221 14.96 -4.35 -7.34
N ASP A 222 16.07 -4.03 -8.00
CA ASP A 222 17.08 -5.02 -8.42
C ASP A 222 17.53 -5.89 -7.24
N ALA A 223 17.83 -5.26 -6.11
CA ALA A 223 18.31 -5.97 -4.92
C ALA A 223 17.18 -6.82 -4.27
N VAL A 224 15.98 -6.26 -4.11
CA VAL A 224 14.84 -6.96 -3.50
C VAL A 224 14.40 -8.15 -4.35
N LEU A 225 14.31 -7.97 -5.67
CA LEU A 225 13.92 -9.05 -6.58
C LEU A 225 14.94 -10.17 -6.60
N ALA A 226 16.24 -9.85 -6.57
CA ALA A 226 17.30 -10.86 -6.46
C ALA A 226 17.20 -11.63 -5.14
N GLU A 227 16.97 -10.96 -4.01
CA GLU A 227 16.83 -11.59 -2.71
C GLU A 227 15.60 -12.51 -2.65
N LEU A 228 14.45 -12.08 -3.17
CA LEU A 228 13.23 -12.88 -3.24
C LEU A 228 13.42 -14.14 -4.12
N ALA A 229 14.11 -14.00 -5.25
CA ALA A 229 14.42 -15.13 -6.14
C ALA A 229 15.32 -16.16 -5.46
N ASP A 230 16.35 -15.74 -4.73
CA ASP A 230 17.26 -16.61 -4.00
C ASP A 230 16.57 -17.32 -2.82
N ASN A 231 15.73 -16.59 -2.08
CA ASN A 231 14.92 -17.17 -1.01
C ASN A 231 13.95 -18.24 -1.56
N GLY A 232 13.37 -18.00 -2.73
CA GLY A 232 12.53 -18.97 -3.44
C GLY A 232 13.28 -20.25 -3.82
N LYS A 233 14.51 -20.13 -4.34
CA LYS A 233 15.38 -21.28 -4.67
C LYS A 233 15.74 -22.09 -3.42
N ARG A 234 16.15 -21.42 -2.34
CA ARG A 234 16.50 -22.09 -1.06
C ARG A 234 15.29 -22.81 -0.44
N ALA A 235 14.09 -22.23 -0.56
CA ALA A 235 12.87 -22.86 -0.08
C ALA A 235 12.52 -24.14 -0.88
N ARG A 236 12.66 -24.11 -2.22
CA ARG A 236 12.45 -25.29 -3.08
C ARG A 236 13.46 -26.39 -2.77
N ALA A 237 14.76 -26.07 -2.70
CA ALA A 237 15.80 -27.04 -2.39
C ALA A 237 15.55 -27.79 -1.05
N ARG A 238 15.06 -27.09 -0.02
CA ARG A 238 14.70 -27.72 1.28
C ARG A 238 13.48 -28.64 1.17
N LEU A 239 12.53 -28.37 0.28
CA LEU A 239 11.39 -29.25 0.04
C LEU A 239 11.82 -30.51 -0.70
N ASP A 240 12.71 -30.39 -1.69
CA ASP A 240 13.25 -31.51 -2.47
C ASP A 240 14.12 -32.41 -1.59
N GLU A 241 14.95 -31.87 -0.69
CA GLU A 241 15.72 -32.65 0.30
C GLU A 241 14.80 -33.39 1.29
N GLY A 242 13.65 -32.81 1.67
CA GLY A 242 12.65 -33.47 2.53
C GLY A 242 11.84 -34.56 1.81
N SER A 243 11.66 -34.45 0.50
CA SER A 243 10.93 -35.44 -0.33
C SER A 243 11.81 -36.63 -0.71
N ALA A 244 13.11 -36.41 -0.90
CA ALA A 244 14.06 -37.50 -1.26
C ALA A 244 14.22 -38.60 -0.19
N ALA A 245 13.67 -38.40 1.00
CA ALA A 245 13.65 -39.42 2.06
C ALA A 245 12.55 -40.50 1.87
N HIS A 246 11.72 -40.43 0.83
CA HIS A 246 10.55 -41.28 0.66
C HIS A 246 10.26 -41.77 -0.77
N GLU A 247 11.19 -41.68 -1.72
CA GLU A 247 10.93 -42.21 -3.08
C GLU A 247 12.01 -43.16 -3.55
N ASN A 248 11.57 -44.44 -3.72
CA ASN A 248 12.15 -45.41 -4.62
C ASN A 248 11.89 -44.99 -6.07
N GLU A 249 12.94 -45.13 -6.89
CA GLU A 249 13.01 -45.24 -8.35
C GLU A 249 11.69 -45.14 -9.12
N CYS A 250 11.52 -44.03 -9.89
CA CYS A 250 10.89 -44.08 -11.22
C CYS A 250 11.26 -42.80 -12.02
N ASP A 251 11.92 -43.06 -13.17
CA ASP A 251 12.04 -42.28 -14.41
C ASP A 251 12.25 -40.75 -14.34
N GLU A 252 13.48 -40.32 -14.68
CA GLU A 252 13.85 -39.02 -15.17
C GLU A 252 13.02 -38.65 -16.42
N ALA A 253 11.91 -37.95 -16.22
CA ALA A 253 11.30 -37.14 -17.26
C ALA A 253 11.79 -35.68 -17.11
N ASP A 254 12.49 -35.23 -18.14
CA ASP A 254 13.00 -33.89 -18.36
C ASP A 254 11.92 -32.84 -18.05
N ALA A 255 11.89 -32.36 -16.81
CA ALA A 255 11.07 -31.23 -16.42
C ALA A 255 11.75 -29.97 -16.94
N GLY A 256 11.40 -29.58 -18.16
CA GLY A 256 11.84 -28.33 -18.77
C GLY A 256 11.78 -27.20 -17.76
N ALA A 257 12.90 -26.55 -17.51
CA ALA A 257 13.02 -25.41 -16.60
C ALA A 257 12.00 -24.32 -17.03
N ALA A 258 10.89 -24.23 -16.32
CA ALA A 258 9.93 -23.16 -16.52
C ALA A 258 10.69 -21.82 -16.39
N ALA A 259 10.55 -20.95 -17.38
CA ALA A 259 11.13 -19.62 -17.36
C ALA A 259 10.78 -18.94 -16.01
N PRO A 260 11.71 -18.22 -15.39
CA PRO A 260 11.44 -17.56 -14.11
C PRO A 260 10.24 -16.62 -14.29
N VAL A 261 9.15 -16.90 -13.58
CA VAL A 261 7.98 -16.03 -13.58
C VAL A 261 8.42 -14.70 -12.99
N ALA A 262 8.32 -13.64 -13.78
CA ALA A 262 8.68 -12.30 -13.34
C ALA A 262 7.83 -11.94 -12.10
N ILE A 263 8.50 -11.51 -11.03
CA ILE A 263 7.83 -11.07 -9.80
C ILE A 263 7.11 -9.75 -10.10
N PRO A 264 5.78 -9.64 -9.92
CA PRO A 264 5.08 -8.40 -10.12
C PRO A 264 5.58 -7.30 -9.18
N VAL A 265 5.74 -6.09 -9.72
CA VAL A 265 6.03 -4.88 -8.96
C VAL A 265 4.83 -3.96 -9.06
N VAL A 266 4.23 -3.64 -7.92
CA VAL A 266 3.05 -2.77 -7.81
C VAL A 266 3.49 -1.43 -7.23
N ILE A 267 3.08 -0.34 -7.86
CA ILE A 267 3.33 1.02 -7.35
C ILE A 267 2.00 1.65 -6.94
N THR A 268 1.97 2.24 -5.77
CA THR A 268 0.83 2.97 -5.22
C THR A 268 1.28 4.32 -4.64
N GLY A 269 0.33 5.15 -4.22
CA GLY A 269 0.59 6.40 -3.52
C GLY A 269 0.72 7.63 -4.42
N GLU A 270 1.26 8.71 -3.84
CA GLU A 270 1.37 10.01 -4.50
C GLU A 270 2.36 9.96 -5.68
N ASN A 271 1.97 10.55 -6.81
CA ASN A 271 2.81 10.59 -8.02
C ASN A 271 3.19 9.20 -8.59
N ALA A 272 2.52 8.11 -8.20
CA ALA A 272 2.81 6.75 -8.63
C ALA A 272 2.94 6.64 -10.17
N THR A 273 1.98 7.15 -10.93
CA THR A 273 2.02 7.15 -12.39
C THR A 273 3.21 7.91 -12.96
N ALA A 274 3.55 9.07 -12.39
CA ALA A 274 4.65 9.89 -12.89
C ALA A 274 6.03 9.25 -12.60
N ILE A 275 6.20 8.64 -11.45
CA ILE A 275 7.43 7.93 -11.09
C ILE A 275 7.54 6.61 -11.88
N ALA A 276 6.46 5.83 -11.99
CA ALA A 276 6.42 4.59 -12.78
C ALA A 276 6.89 4.79 -14.22
N ALA A 277 6.52 5.92 -14.83
CA ALA A 277 6.96 6.27 -16.20
C ALA A 277 8.46 6.55 -16.33
N LEU A 278 9.17 6.73 -15.22
CA LEU A 278 10.61 7.00 -15.18
C LEU A 278 11.45 5.75 -14.87
N LEU A 279 10.81 4.68 -14.39
CA LEU A 279 11.48 3.44 -14.01
C LEU A 279 11.81 2.60 -15.24
N HIS A 280 12.88 1.82 -15.16
CA HIS A 280 13.18 0.78 -16.14
C HIS A 280 12.50 -0.55 -15.82
N HIS A 281 12.12 -0.79 -14.58
CA HIS A 281 11.29 -1.92 -14.21
C HIS A 281 9.86 -1.76 -14.74
N GLN A 282 9.28 -2.85 -15.24
CA GLN A 282 7.85 -2.90 -15.54
C GLN A 282 7.05 -2.92 -14.24
N THR A 283 6.12 -2.00 -14.11
CA THR A 283 5.36 -1.81 -12.89
C THR A 283 3.86 -1.71 -13.17
N ILE A 284 3.06 -2.09 -12.18
CA ILE A 284 1.60 -1.98 -12.20
C ILE A 284 1.22 -0.83 -11.26
N VAL A 285 0.59 0.22 -11.78
CA VAL A 285 0.11 1.32 -10.94
C VAL A 285 -1.27 0.96 -10.38
N ASP A 286 -1.42 1.08 -9.05
CA ASP A 286 -2.64 0.75 -8.34
C ASP A 286 -2.94 1.77 -7.22
N ASP A 287 -3.65 2.86 -7.59
CA ASP A 287 -3.92 4.00 -6.71
C ASP A 287 -4.86 3.65 -5.53
N ALA A 288 -5.55 2.51 -5.57
CA ALA A 288 -6.51 2.10 -4.55
C ALA A 288 -6.02 0.93 -3.70
N LEU A 289 -4.73 0.56 -3.79
CA LEU A 289 -4.18 -0.64 -3.19
C LEU A 289 -4.47 -0.69 -1.68
N THR A 290 -4.05 0.32 -0.92
CA THR A 290 -4.22 0.40 0.54
C THR A 290 -5.69 0.31 0.95
N LEU A 291 -6.58 1.06 0.27
CA LEU A 291 -8.01 1.04 0.57
C LEU A 291 -8.65 -0.34 0.31
N ARG A 292 -8.23 -1.02 -0.76
CA ARG A 292 -8.68 -2.40 -1.03
C ARG A 292 -8.14 -3.38 0.00
N GLY A 293 -6.89 -3.21 0.44
CA GLY A 293 -6.32 -4.02 1.51
C GLY A 293 -7.08 -3.88 2.82
N LEU A 294 -7.44 -2.66 3.18
CA LEU A 294 -8.28 -2.41 4.36
C LEU A 294 -9.64 -3.11 4.24
N ALA A 295 -10.29 -3.01 3.08
CA ALA A 295 -11.57 -3.68 2.84
C ALA A 295 -11.46 -5.21 2.91
N LEU A 296 -10.36 -5.81 2.41
CA LEU A 296 -10.08 -7.25 2.54
C LEU A 296 -9.86 -7.66 4.00
N ILE A 297 -9.13 -6.85 4.77
CA ILE A 297 -8.95 -7.09 6.22
C ILE A 297 -10.31 -7.01 6.94
N TRP A 298 -11.14 -6.01 6.60
CA TRP A 298 -12.49 -5.90 7.18
C TRP A 298 -13.33 -7.14 6.87
N GLN A 299 -13.34 -7.58 5.60
CA GLN A 299 -14.06 -8.78 5.16
C GLN A 299 -13.58 -10.06 5.89
N ALA A 300 -12.28 -10.24 6.09
CA ALA A 300 -11.71 -11.39 6.81
C ALA A 300 -12.13 -11.46 8.29
N ASN A 301 -12.54 -10.32 8.87
CA ASN A 301 -12.95 -10.20 10.26
C ASN A 301 -14.48 -10.11 10.45
N GLN A 302 -15.30 -10.31 9.40
CA GLN A 302 -16.75 -10.37 9.51
C GLN A 302 -17.26 -11.68 10.10
N ARG A 303 -16.43 -12.73 10.09
CA ARG A 303 -16.76 -14.03 10.67
C ARG A 303 -16.29 -14.06 12.12
N GLY A 304 -17.19 -13.81 13.04
CA GLY A 304 -16.94 -13.92 14.48
C GLY A 304 -18.23 -13.84 15.25
#